data_e8b7a7ce6bff442f54fee373d5e45e85
#
_entry.id   e8b7a7ce6bff442f54fee373d5e45e85
#
_cell.length_a   1.000
_cell.length_b   1.000
_cell.length_c   1.000
_cell.angle_alpha   90.00
_cell.angle_beta   90.00
_cell.angle_gamma   90.00
#
_symmetry.space_group_name_H-M   'P 1'
#
loop_
_entity.id
_entity.type
_entity.pdbx_description
1 polymer ?
#
loop_
_entity_poly.entity_id
_entity_poly.type
_entity_poly.pdbx_seq_one_letter_code
_entity_poly.pdbx_strand_id
1 'polypeptide(L)'
;MRRLPFLKSRFQLINETRHCGRQTEMSGVGPGKRHYTVVCSLCGNRYEDDGLLLDCASRHEPAFLRTEYDSGHEATGTRVGEGSGLFRHAPLLPVVRTFPGVPGPVVHRAERLGHRIGLDRLWVAFNGYWPERGAALPTCTFKDLEAYTVLGRLPAEPPVLVIPSAGNTAAAFALAASRHRVPCLLVVPAPALERMRFPAPLDPCVRLVVLEGAATYSDAIACADLLSALPGHHAEGGARNIGRRDGLGTVMLAAADALGRLPETYVQAVGSGTGAIGAHEAARRLRADGEALPRLLMCQNAPFARLYDAWRCTGAAPAHRDRDRDSESDRELEPLARELTNRRPPFTVRGGVRDVLTESGGDVLCTDNVAALAAMALFEEVEGIDIEPGAGVALAALAEAVRAGRVRRDELVLLNITGGGRARQAHDLPLIPAEPWLRVPWPGRDEGPRHVADLVARRLTGLATATEAAR
;
A
#
# COMPACT_ATOMS: atom_id res chain seq x y z
N MET A 1 25.43 -18.18 45.48
CA MET A 1 23.99 -17.99 45.70
C MET A 1 23.67 -16.50 45.82
N ARG A 2 23.32 -15.85 44.74
CA ARG A 2 22.60 -14.54 44.73
C ARG A 2 21.71 -14.55 43.49
N ARG A 3 20.42 -14.60 43.72
CA ARG A 3 19.38 -14.56 42.68
C ARG A 3 19.24 -13.13 42.18
N LEU A 4 19.29 -12.94 40.84
CA LEU A 4 18.98 -11.70 40.15
C LEU A 4 17.45 -11.60 39.99
N PRO A 5 16.83 -10.43 40.24
CA PRO A 5 15.41 -10.16 39.95
C PRO A 5 15.29 -9.38 38.64
N PHE A 6 15.10 -10.07 37.53
CA PHE A 6 14.81 -9.40 36.26
C PHE A 6 13.86 -10.25 35.40
N LEU A 7 12.58 -10.28 35.81
CA LEU A 7 11.53 -10.91 34.97
C LEU A 7 10.12 -10.50 35.43
N LYS A 8 9.86 -9.22 35.71
CA LYS A 8 8.48 -8.76 36.03
C LYS A 8 7.98 -7.48 35.32
N SER A 9 8.73 -6.87 34.40
CA SER A 9 8.30 -5.60 33.80
C SER A 9 7.76 -5.68 32.36
N ARG A 10 7.76 -6.85 31.70
CA ARG A 10 7.28 -6.99 30.31
C ARG A 10 5.86 -7.55 30.16
N PHE A 11 5.24 -8.03 31.23
CA PHE A 11 3.87 -8.57 31.18
C PHE A 11 2.78 -7.55 31.57
N GLN A 12 3.15 -6.37 32.06
CA GLN A 12 2.17 -5.38 32.50
C GLN A 12 1.60 -4.52 31.35
N LEU A 13 2.26 -4.41 30.21
CA LEU A 13 1.77 -3.62 29.05
C LEU A 13 0.75 -4.36 28.17
N ILE A 14 0.50 -5.64 28.39
CA ILE A 14 -0.44 -6.44 27.58
C ILE A 14 -1.77 -6.68 28.31
N ASN A 15 -1.84 -6.48 29.62
CA ASN A 15 -3.04 -6.80 30.42
C ASN A 15 -3.91 -5.60 30.83
N GLU A 16 -3.57 -4.38 30.46
CA GLU A 16 -4.43 -3.20 30.76
C GLU A 16 -5.55 -2.95 29.75
N THR A 17 -5.78 -3.83 28.78
CA THR A 17 -6.90 -3.73 27.83
C THR A 17 -8.13 -4.55 28.22
N ARG A 18 -8.19 -5.09 29.43
CA ARG A 18 -9.42 -5.71 29.98
C ARG A 18 -9.95 -4.87 31.13
N HIS A 19 -10.95 -4.08 30.85
CA HIS A 19 -11.82 -3.26 31.68
C HIS A 19 -11.62 -1.76 31.48
N CYS A 20 -12.21 -1.22 30.48
CA CYS A 20 -12.87 0.08 30.59
C CYS A 20 -13.92 0.20 29.49
N GLY A 21 -15.18 0.00 29.87
CA GLY A 21 -16.33 0.53 29.16
C GLY A 21 -16.33 2.06 29.31
N ARG A 22 -15.43 2.73 28.62
CA ARG A 22 -15.53 4.14 28.27
C ARG A 22 -15.55 4.18 26.75
N GLN A 23 -16.63 4.69 26.19
CA GLN A 23 -16.64 5.24 24.86
C GLN A 23 -15.36 6.07 24.73
N THR A 24 -14.41 5.60 23.93
CA THR A 24 -13.33 6.44 23.43
C THR A 24 -14.05 7.48 22.59
N GLU A 25 -14.27 8.64 23.15
CA GLU A 25 -14.65 9.83 22.42
C GLU A 25 -13.64 9.95 21.29
N MET A 26 -14.14 9.73 20.07
CA MET A 26 -13.40 10.09 18.88
C MET A 26 -13.15 11.59 19.03
N SER A 27 -11.90 12.00 19.20
CA SER A 27 -11.51 13.40 19.14
C SER A 27 -11.84 13.89 17.73
N GLY A 28 -13.12 14.17 17.53
CA GLY A 28 -13.67 14.73 16.32
C GLY A 28 -13.23 16.17 16.28
N VAL A 29 -12.29 16.48 15.41
CA VAL A 29 -12.33 17.76 14.73
C VAL A 29 -13.68 17.73 14.02
N GLY A 30 -14.60 18.62 14.36
CA GLY A 30 -15.89 18.77 13.69
C GLY A 30 -15.71 18.86 12.18
N PRO A 31 -16.77 18.87 11.35
CA PRO A 31 -16.65 18.92 9.90
C PRO A 31 -15.92 20.19 9.48
N GLY A 32 -14.61 20.21 9.73
CA GLY A 32 -13.69 21.27 9.39
C GLY A 32 -13.42 21.27 7.89
N LYS A 33 -13.30 22.43 7.31
CA LYS A 33 -12.82 22.62 5.94
C LYS A 33 -11.54 21.80 5.76
N ARG A 34 -11.49 20.95 4.74
CA ARG A 34 -10.28 20.19 4.41
C ARG A 34 -9.15 21.17 4.04
N HIS A 35 -7.94 20.88 4.46
CA HIS A 35 -6.75 21.71 4.24
C HIS A 35 -6.08 21.45 2.87
N TYR A 36 -6.83 20.87 1.94
CA TYR A 36 -6.38 20.56 0.59
C TYR A 36 -7.54 20.66 -0.41
N THR A 37 -7.18 20.79 -1.68
CA THR A 37 -8.09 20.73 -2.82
C THR A 37 -7.72 19.54 -3.68
N VAL A 38 -8.71 18.88 -4.25
CA VAL A 38 -8.50 17.78 -5.20
C VAL A 38 -8.51 18.35 -6.61
N VAL A 39 -7.51 18.01 -7.41
CA VAL A 39 -7.30 18.55 -8.76
C VAL A 39 -7.15 17.44 -9.78
N CYS A 40 -7.84 17.53 -10.93
CA CYS A 40 -7.66 16.60 -12.03
C CYS A 40 -6.33 16.82 -12.75
N SER A 41 -5.52 15.77 -12.90
CA SER A 41 -4.21 15.82 -13.56
C SER A 41 -4.27 16.14 -15.06
N LEU A 42 -5.44 16.05 -15.68
CA LEU A 42 -5.61 16.34 -17.11
C LEU A 42 -6.24 17.70 -17.37
N CYS A 43 -7.45 17.94 -16.85
CA CYS A 43 -8.20 19.15 -17.15
C CYS A 43 -8.02 20.29 -16.13
N GLY A 44 -7.36 20.03 -15.01
CA GLY A 44 -7.13 21.02 -13.96
C GLY A 44 -8.35 21.36 -13.11
N ASN A 45 -9.50 20.72 -13.33
CA ASN A 45 -10.69 20.97 -12.53
C ASN A 45 -10.42 20.68 -11.05
N ARG A 46 -10.94 21.56 -10.20
CA ARG A 46 -10.75 21.56 -8.75
C ARG A 46 -12.04 21.12 -8.06
N TYR A 47 -11.90 20.31 -7.01
CA TYR A 47 -13.00 19.74 -6.26
C TYR A 47 -12.76 19.89 -4.76
N GLU A 48 -13.82 20.14 -4.01
CA GLU A 48 -13.85 19.84 -2.59
C GLU A 48 -14.01 18.32 -2.42
N ASP A 49 -13.20 17.73 -1.53
CA ASP A 49 -13.23 16.29 -1.30
C ASP A 49 -14.28 15.94 -0.25
N ASP A 50 -15.18 15.01 -0.57
CA ASP A 50 -16.16 14.42 0.36
C ASP A 50 -15.60 13.21 1.13
N GLY A 51 -14.37 12.79 0.83
CA GLY A 51 -13.74 11.58 1.35
C GLY A 51 -13.95 10.33 0.51
N LEU A 52 -14.75 10.43 -0.56
CA LEU A 52 -15.11 9.32 -1.43
C LEU A 52 -14.77 9.56 -2.90
N LEU A 53 -14.45 10.80 -3.29
CA LEU A 53 -14.17 11.19 -4.65
C LEU A 53 -13.00 10.38 -5.25
N LEU A 54 -13.25 9.68 -6.36
CA LEU A 54 -12.27 8.85 -7.05
C LEU A 54 -11.91 9.34 -8.45
N ASP A 55 -12.85 9.99 -9.14
CA ASP A 55 -12.74 10.31 -10.57
C ASP A 55 -13.14 11.76 -10.83
N CYS A 56 -12.62 12.33 -11.92
CA CYS A 56 -13.02 13.63 -12.42
C CYS A 56 -14.44 13.56 -13.01
N ALA A 57 -15.28 14.56 -12.72
CA ALA A 57 -16.63 14.64 -13.27
C ALA A 57 -16.67 15.01 -14.76
N SER A 58 -15.57 15.54 -15.32
CA SER A 58 -15.50 15.90 -16.73
C SER A 58 -15.31 14.68 -17.62
N ARG A 59 -15.91 14.76 -18.82
CA ARG A 59 -15.73 13.70 -19.84
C ARG A 59 -14.41 13.93 -20.57
N HIS A 60 -13.43 13.08 -20.29
CA HIS A 60 -12.13 13.05 -20.97
C HIS A 60 -11.49 11.66 -20.79
N GLU A 61 -10.31 11.45 -21.36
CA GLU A 61 -9.51 10.25 -21.14
C GLU A 61 -9.21 10.03 -19.64
N PRO A 62 -8.94 8.80 -19.18
CA PRO A 62 -8.67 8.50 -17.79
C PRO A 62 -7.53 9.34 -17.22
N ALA A 63 -7.77 9.99 -16.08
CA ALA A 63 -6.81 10.82 -15.38
C ALA A 63 -6.95 10.66 -13.87
N PHE A 64 -5.83 10.62 -13.15
CA PHE A 64 -5.85 10.65 -11.71
C PHE A 64 -6.20 12.03 -11.16
N LEU A 65 -6.93 12.04 -10.09
CA LEU A 65 -7.07 13.20 -9.22
C LEU A 65 -5.83 13.26 -8.31
N ARG A 66 -5.34 14.43 -7.99
CA ARG A 66 -4.23 14.66 -7.06
C ARG A 66 -4.63 15.66 -5.98
N THR A 67 -3.94 15.65 -4.86
CA THR A 67 -4.10 16.63 -3.79
C THR A 67 -3.17 17.81 -3.98
N GLU A 68 -3.70 19.02 -3.77
CA GLU A 68 -2.95 20.26 -3.59
C GLU A 68 -3.26 20.78 -2.19
N TYR A 69 -2.24 20.82 -1.34
CA TYR A 69 -2.36 21.26 0.06
C TYR A 69 -2.27 22.78 0.15
N ASP A 70 -3.00 23.37 1.11
CA ASP A 70 -3.02 24.83 1.31
C ASP A 70 -1.62 25.34 1.70
N SER A 71 -1.15 26.41 1.06
CA SER A 71 0.20 26.98 1.17
C SER A 71 0.50 27.69 2.51
N GLY A 72 -0.17 27.32 3.58
CA GLY A 72 0.17 27.73 4.96
C GLY A 72 1.04 26.74 5.71
N HIS A 73 1.34 25.59 5.08
CA HIS A 73 2.19 24.53 5.62
C HIS A 73 3.41 24.34 4.71
N GLU A 74 4.02 25.47 4.34
CA GLU A 74 5.27 25.45 3.59
C GLU A 74 6.28 24.55 4.30
N ALA A 75 6.84 23.63 3.53
CA ALA A 75 7.94 22.76 3.89
C ALA A 75 9.24 23.57 4.15
N THR A 76 9.15 24.58 4.99
CA THR A 76 10.32 25.25 5.55
C THR A 76 10.80 24.43 6.73
N GLY A 77 11.59 23.36 6.49
CA GLY A 77 12.52 22.79 7.47
C GLY A 77 12.01 22.52 8.89
N THR A 78 10.72 22.57 9.15
CA THR A 78 10.14 22.61 10.49
C THR A 78 9.07 21.55 10.66
N ARG A 79 9.45 20.52 11.37
CA ARG A 79 8.61 19.68 12.24
C ARG A 79 7.16 19.55 11.80
N VAL A 80 6.93 18.64 10.89
CA VAL A 80 5.62 18.05 10.66
C VAL A 80 5.20 17.44 12.01
N GLY A 81 4.16 17.96 12.63
CA GLY A 81 3.48 17.52 13.84
C GLY A 81 4.33 16.95 14.99
N GLU A 82 4.08 17.37 16.22
CA GLU A 82 4.58 16.66 17.40
C GLU A 82 3.97 15.27 17.41
N GLY A 83 4.77 14.23 17.16
CA GLY A 83 4.33 12.85 17.18
C GLY A 83 5.27 11.90 16.42
N SER A 84 5.08 10.62 16.65
CA SER A 84 5.75 9.54 15.92
C SER A 84 4.76 8.85 14.98
N GLY A 85 5.26 8.13 13.99
CA GLY A 85 4.45 7.29 13.11
C GLY A 85 3.88 8.00 11.88
N LEU A 86 2.83 7.39 11.30
CA LEU A 86 2.24 7.81 10.03
C LEU A 86 1.70 9.24 10.09
N PHE A 87 0.89 9.53 11.11
CA PHE A 87 0.13 10.78 11.20
C PHE A 87 0.93 12.00 11.67
N ARG A 88 2.26 11.85 11.91
CA ARG A 88 3.13 13.03 11.99
C ARG A 88 3.13 13.85 10.71
N HIS A 89 2.80 13.19 9.59
CA HIS A 89 2.65 13.80 8.27
C HIS A 89 1.20 14.23 7.95
N ALA A 90 0.28 14.23 8.92
CA ALA A 90 -1.13 14.59 8.71
C ALA A 90 -1.36 15.91 7.94
N PRO A 91 -0.55 16.97 8.11
CA PRO A 91 -0.68 18.19 7.32
C PRO A 91 -0.48 17.99 5.79
N LEU A 92 0.18 16.92 5.38
CA LEU A 92 0.40 16.53 3.98
C LEU A 92 -0.37 15.25 3.58
N LEU A 93 -1.39 14.88 4.37
CA LEU A 93 -2.27 13.76 4.09
C LEU A 93 -3.72 14.21 3.94
N PRO A 94 -4.52 13.57 3.06
CA PRO A 94 -5.91 13.97 2.82
C PRO A 94 -6.83 13.39 3.90
N VAL A 95 -6.51 13.63 5.17
CA VAL A 95 -7.23 13.04 6.31
C VAL A 95 -8.04 14.08 7.08
N VAL A 96 -9.19 13.66 7.59
CA VAL A 96 -10.04 14.43 8.52
C VAL A 96 -10.01 13.86 9.93
N ARG A 97 -9.39 12.68 10.09
CA ARG A 97 -9.14 12.04 11.38
C ARG A 97 -7.80 11.33 11.37
N THR A 98 -7.19 11.21 12.53
CA THR A 98 -5.96 10.46 12.73
C THR A 98 -6.19 9.32 13.70
N PHE A 99 -5.33 8.31 13.66
CA PHE A 99 -5.39 7.16 14.55
C PHE A 99 -4.12 7.11 15.40
N PRO A 100 -4.24 7.27 16.74
CA PRO A 100 -3.07 7.27 17.63
C PRO A 100 -2.27 5.98 17.54
N GLY A 101 -0.95 6.08 17.62
CA GLY A 101 -0.05 4.93 17.70
C GLY A 101 0.15 4.16 16.38
N VAL A 102 -0.36 4.66 15.24
CA VAL A 102 -0.10 4.03 13.95
C VAL A 102 1.35 4.25 13.52
N PRO A 103 2.14 3.18 13.33
CA PRO A 103 3.54 3.30 12.93
C PRO A 103 3.68 3.92 11.54
N GLY A 104 4.83 4.53 11.30
CA GLY A 104 5.22 5.04 9.99
C GLY A 104 6.41 4.30 9.40
N PRO A 105 6.88 4.72 8.22
CA PRO A 105 8.11 4.22 7.62
C PRO A 105 9.32 4.50 8.53
N VAL A 106 10.26 3.56 8.61
CA VAL A 106 11.54 3.76 9.28
C VAL A 106 12.63 3.93 8.25
N VAL A 107 13.30 5.08 8.27
CA VAL A 107 14.35 5.42 7.31
C VAL A 107 15.71 5.41 8.01
N HIS A 108 16.67 4.71 7.43
CA HIS A 108 18.02 4.64 7.98
C HIS A 108 19.08 4.53 6.87
N ARG A 109 20.28 4.94 7.18
CA ARG A 109 21.43 4.73 6.30
C ARG A 109 21.87 3.27 6.36
N ALA A 110 21.96 2.61 5.20
CA ALA A 110 22.32 1.20 5.06
C ALA A 110 23.76 1.06 4.57
N GLU A 111 24.74 1.45 5.40
CA GLU A 111 26.15 1.52 5.01
C GLU A 111 26.72 0.15 4.59
N ARG A 112 26.45 -0.89 5.38
CA ARG A 112 26.93 -2.24 5.10
C ARG A 112 26.35 -2.81 3.81
N LEU A 113 25.04 -2.66 3.62
CA LEU A 113 24.36 -3.09 2.40
C LEU A 113 24.85 -2.26 1.20
N GLY A 114 24.96 -0.94 1.36
CA GLY A 114 25.49 -0.04 0.33
C GLY A 114 26.86 -0.49 -0.13
N HIS A 115 27.78 -0.76 0.79
CA HIS A 115 29.13 -1.22 0.47
C HIS A 115 29.12 -2.55 -0.31
N ARG A 116 28.22 -3.50 0.07
CA ARG A 116 28.10 -4.82 -0.60
C ARG A 116 27.60 -4.69 -2.05
N ILE A 117 26.80 -3.67 -2.38
CA ILE A 117 26.28 -3.44 -3.73
C ILE A 117 26.98 -2.30 -4.49
N GLY A 118 28.01 -1.66 -3.88
CA GLY A 118 28.81 -0.63 -4.52
C GLY A 118 28.25 0.79 -4.44
N LEU A 119 27.46 1.13 -3.41
CA LEU A 119 26.91 2.46 -3.15
C LEU A 119 27.43 3.04 -1.84
N ASP A 120 27.95 4.26 -1.87
CA ASP A 120 28.45 4.96 -0.68
C ASP A 120 27.33 5.67 0.12
N ARG A 121 26.20 5.98 -0.53
CA ARG A 121 25.11 6.79 0.04
C ARG A 121 23.75 6.11 -0.11
N LEU A 122 23.67 4.82 0.30
CA LEU A 122 22.43 4.08 0.31
C LEU A 122 21.65 4.35 1.60
N TRP A 123 20.38 4.74 1.42
CA TRP A 123 19.37 4.79 2.48
C TRP A 123 18.27 3.79 2.20
N VAL A 124 17.73 3.21 3.25
CA VAL A 124 16.61 2.27 3.20
C VAL A 124 15.43 2.87 3.92
N ALA A 125 14.27 2.87 3.26
CA ALA A 125 12.98 3.04 3.90
C ALA A 125 12.40 1.65 4.17
N PHE A 126 12.45 1.20 5.41
CA PHE A 126 11.95 -0.11 5.81
C PHE A 126 10.50 -0.03 6.25
N ASN A 127 9.63 -0.76 5.57
CA ASN A 127 8.20 -0.79 5.83
C ASN A 127 7.75 -2.19 6.25
N GLY A 128 8.08 -2.54 7.48
CA GLY A 128 7.82 -3.88 7.99
C GLY A 128 7.81 -3.94 9.51
N TYR A 129 8.16 -5.09 10.04
CA TYR A 129 8.28 -5.35 11.46
C TYR A 129 9.74 -5.61 11.84
N TRP A 130 10.37 -4.62 12.48
CA TRP A 130 11.75 -4.66 12.96
C TRP A 130 11.87 -3.85 14.25
N PRO A 131 11.49 -4.44 15.42
CA PRO A 131 11.37 -3.70 16.67
C PRO A 131 12.64 -2.98 17.12
N GLU A 132 13.82 -3.55 16.84
CA GLU A 132 15.11 -2.96 17.21
C GLU A 132 15.39 -1.63 16.50
N ARG A 133 14.75 -1.42 15.37
CA ARG A 133 14.81 -0.14 14.61
C ARG A 133 13.54 0.70 14.74
N GLY A 134 12.59 0.26 15.58
CA GLY A 134 11.31 0.95 15.76
C GLY A 134 10.31 0.75 14.62
N ALA A 135 10.59 -0.15 13.66
CA ALA A 135 9.63 -0.50 12.63
C ALA A 135 8.60 -1.50 13.17
N ALA A 136 7.32 -1.12 13.12
CA ALA A 136 6.25 -1.89 13.75
C ALA A 136 4.96 -1.89 12.91
N LEU A 137 5.08 -1.86 11.57
CA LEU A 137 3.91 -1.95 10.70
C LEU A 137 3.21 -3.29 10.90
N PRO A 138 1.93 -3.28 11.27
CA PRO A 138 1.28 -4.47 11.83
C PRO A 138 1.02 -5.58 10.81
N THR A 139 1.04 -5.30 9.51
CA THR A 139 0.97 -6.31 8.45
C THR A 139 2.29 -6.53 7.71
N CYS A 140 3.39 -6.05 8.29
CA CYS A 140 4.74 -6.16 7.76
C CYS A 140 4.93 -5.56 6.36
N THR A 141 4.05 -4.67 5.92
CA THR A 141 4.16 -4.01 4.62
C THR A 141 3.69 -2.57 4.66
N PHE A 142 4.17 -1.75 3.72
CA PHE A 142 3.74 -0.36 3.55
C PHE A 142 2.25 -0.21 3.18
N LYS A 143 1.52 -1.33 2.99
CA LYS A 143 0.07 -1.32 2.78
C LYS A 143 -0.70 -0.81 3.99
N ASP A 144 -0.12 -0.88 5.18
CA ASP A 144 -0.68 -0.25 6.36
C ASP A 144 -0.79 1.28 6.19
N LEU A 145 0.19 1.91 5.54
CA LEU A 145 0.20 3.36 5.30
C LEU A 145 -0.97 3.80 4.42
N GLU A 146 -1.26 3.04 3.34
CA GLU A 146 -2.41 3.32 2.48
C GLU A 146 -3.74 3.09 3.20
N ALA A 147 -3.85 1.99 3.96
CA ALA A 147 -5.09 1.64 4.64
C ALA A 147 -5.48 2.69 5.67
N TYR A 148 -4.59 3.05 6.59
CA TYR A 148 -4.87 4.05 7.61
C TYR A 148 -5.14 5.44 7.04
N THR A 149 -4.46 5.83 5.95
CA THR A 149 -4.72 7.13 5.31
C THR A 149 -6.07 7.15 4.62
N VAL A 150 -6.45 6.08 3.92
CA VAL A 150 -7.79 5.96 3.32
C VAL A 150 -8.87 6.02 4.40
N LEU A 151 -8.73 5.26 5.50
CA LEU A 151 -9.69 5.31 6.60
C LEU A 151 -9.75 6.70 7.26
N GLY A 152 -8.62 7.39 7.36
CA GLY A 152 -8.54 8.77 7.88
C GLY A 152 -9.21 9.80 7.00
N ARG A 153 -9.31 9.53 5.67
CA ARG A 153 -9.95 10.41 4.69
C ARG A 153 -11.48 10.33 4.71
N LEU A 154 -12.05 9.18 5.10
CA LEU A 154 -13.48 8.92 5.02
C LEU A 154 -14.35 9.92 5.79
N PRO A 155 -15.61 10.16 5.38
CA PRO A 155 -16.58 10.96 6.14
C PRO A 155 -16.85 10.35 7.52
N ALA A 156 -17.56 11.09 8.38
CA ALA A 156 -17.89 10.65 9.75
C ALA A 156 -18.72 9.35 9.75
N GLU A 157 -19.68 9.26 8.83
CA GLU A 157 -20.51 8.07 8.60
C GLU A 157 -20.11 7.46 7.24
N PRO A 158 -19.07 6.58 7.21
CA PRO A 158 -18.60 6.04 5.96
C PRO A 158 -19.51 4.94 5.44
N PRO A 159 -19.67 4.82 4.11
CA PRO A 159 -20.26 3.63 3.51
C PRO A 159 -19.37 2.41 3.76
N VAL A 160 -19.89 1.22 3.49
CA VAL A 160 -19.09 0.00 3.47
C VAL A 160 -18.09 0.08 2.33
N LEU A 161 -16.80 0.13 2.65
CA LEU A 161 -15.74 0.11 1.62
C LEU A 161 -15.61 -1.28 1.01
N VAL A 162 -15.69 -1.36 -0.31
CA VAL A 162 -15.46 -2.60 -1.06
C VAL A 162 -14.04 -2.62 -1.62
N ILE A 163 -13.28 -3.63 -1.23
CA ILE A 163 -11.84 -3.70 -1.46
C ILE A 163 -11.46 -5.03 -2.11
N PRO A 164 -11.16 -5.08 -3.41
CA PRO A 164 -10.57 -6.26 -4.03
C PRO A 164 -9.05 -6.30 -3.76
N SER A 165 -8.51 -7.48 -3.41
CA SER A 165 -7.07 -7.60 -3.21
C SER A 165 -6.56 -9.03 -3.38
N ALA A 166 -5.29 -9.14 -3.77
CA ALA A 166 -4.56 -10.41 -3.86
C ALA A 166 -3.76 -10.76 -2.59
N GLY A 167 -3.85 -9.93 -1.50
CA GLY A 167 -3.14 -10.26 -0.26
C GLY A 167 -2.82 -9.05 0.62
N ASN A 168 -1.67 -8.41 0.45
CA ASN A 168 -1.15 -7.39 1.38
C ASN A 168 -2.09 -6.20 1.64
N THR A 169 -2.77 -5.70 0.60
CA THR A 169 -3.77 -4.63 0.77
C THR A 169 -4.97 -5.11 1.58
N ALA A 170 -5.48 -6.34 1.31
CA ALA A 170 -6.59 -6.89 2.09
C ALA A 170 -6.21 -7.04 3.57
N ALA A 171 -5.02 -7.55 3.87
CA ALA A 171 -4.55 -7.70 5.24
C ALA A 171 -4.48 -6.34 5.97
N ALA A 172 -3.92 -5.31 5.31
CA ALA A 172 -3.81 -3.97 5.89
C ALA A 172 -5.17 -3.34 6.18
N PHE A 173 -6.08 -3.36 5.20
CA PHE A 173 -7.44 -2.84 5.40
C PHE A 173 -8.24 -3.65 6.41
N ALA A 174 -8.16 -4.99 6.39
CA ALA A 174 -8.83 -5.84 7.36
C ALA A 174 -8.45 -5.47 8.80
N LEU A 175 -7.15 -5.36 9.06
CA LEU A 175 -6.66 -5.04 10.39
C LEU A 175 -6.99 -3.60 10.81
N ALA A 176 -6.74 -2.62 9.93
CA ALA A 176 -7.02 -1.22 10.22
C ALA A 176 -8.52 -0.98 10.43
N ALA A 177 -9.37 -1.51 9.55
CA ALA A 177 -10.82 -1.39 9.65
C ALA A 177 -11.37 -2.10 10.90
N SER A 178 -10.88 -3.29 11.23
CA SER A 178 -11.24 -4.03 12.45
C SER A 178 -10.92 -3.25 13.71
N ARG A 179 -9.71 -2.67 13.81
CA ARG A 179 -9.28 -1.90 14.98
C ARG A 179 -10.09 -0.64 15.23
N HIS A 180 -10.58 -0.01 14.15
CA HIS A 180 -11.29 1.27 14.21
C HIS A 180 -12.78 1.16 13.87
N ARG A 181 -13.29 -0.07 13.74
CA ARG A 181 -14.69 -0.40 13.46
C ARG A 181 -15.26 0.33 12.25
N VAL A 182 -14.43 0.44 11.19
CA VAL A 182 -14.86 0.98 9.91
C VAL A 182 -15.41 -0.15 9.04
N PRO A 183 -16.66 -0.07 8.56
CA PRO A 183 -17.27 -1.16 7.80
C PRO A 183 -16.54 -1.36 6.46
N CYS A 184 -16.12 -2.60 6.19
CA CYS A 184 -15.55 -2.96 4.90
C CYS A 184 -15.91 -4.37 4.46
N LEU A 185 -15.95 -4.55 3.14
CA LEU A 185 -16.16 -5.80 2.44
C LEU A 185 -14.93 -6.10 1.59
N LEU A 186 -14.18 -7.11 1.98
CA LEU A 186 -12.98 -7.54 1.28
C LEU A 186 -13.33 -8.70 0.34
N VAL A 187 -12.89 -8.62 -0.91
CA VAL A 187 -13.04 -9.71 -1.90
C VAL A 187 -11.67 -10.19 -2.30
N VAL A 188 -11.38 -11.44 -1.98
CA VAL A 188 -10.03 -12.01 -2.20
C VAL A 188 -10.11 -13.42 -2.81
N PRO A 189 -9.18 -13.81 -3.69
CA PRO A 189 -9.01 -15.19 -4.07
C PRO A 189 -8.43 -16.01 -2.91
N ALA A 190 -8.75 -17.29 -2.84
CA ALA A 190 -8.36 -18.17 -1.73
C ALA A 190 -6.88 -18.12 -1.33
N PRO A 191 -5.89 -18.07 -2.25
CA PRO A 191 -4.48 -17.97 -1.88
C PRO A 191 -4.12 -16.71 -1.08
N ALA A 192 -4.92 -15.64 -1.16
CA ALA A 192 -4.68 -14.41 -0.40
C ALA A 192 -4.83 -14.61 1.12
N LEU A 193 -5.56 -15.64 1.57
CA LEU A 193 -5.75 -15.96 3.00
C LEU A 193 -4.46 -16.26 3.73
N GLU A 194 -3.44 -16.79 3.06
CA GLU A 194 -2.14 -17.09 3.65
C GLU A 194 -1.51 -15.85 4.30
N ARG A 195 -1.79 -14.67 3.74
CA ARG A 195 -1.30 -13.38 4.22
C ARG A 195 -2.20 -12.74 5.27
N MET A 196 -3.39 -13.28 5.51
CA MET A 196 -4.39 -12.72 6.43
C MET A 196 -4.31 -13.43 7.78
N ARG A 197 -3.26 -13.14 8.51
CA ARG A 197 -3.03 -13.66 9.88
C ARG A 197 -2.87 -12.46 10.83
N PHE A 198 -3.59 -12.47 11.94
CA PHE A 198 -3.70 -11.33 12.84
C PHE A 198 -3.54 -11.74 14.31
N PRO A 199 -3.14 -10.81 15.21
CA PRO A 199 -2.99 -11.12 16.64
C PRO A 199 -4.30 -11.43 17.38
N ALA A 200 -5.45 -11.08 16.77
CA ALA A 200 -6.78 -11.32 17.31
C ALA A 200 -7.80 -11.52 16.16
N PRO A 201 -8.97 -12.08 16.43
CA PRO A 201 -10.07 -12.15 15.46
C PRO A 201 -10.44 -10.75 14.95
N LEU A 202 -10.86 -10.67 13.70
CA LEU A 202 -11.35 -9.43 13.10
C LEU A 202 -12.72 -9.06 13.70
N ASP A 203 -12.96 -7.75 13.86
CA ASP A 203 -14.27 -7.23 14.24
C ASP A 203 -15.31 -7.57 13.16
N PRO A 204 -16.58 -7.89 13.51
CA PRO A 204 -17.63 -8.21 12.56
C PRO A 204 -17.95 -7.12 11.51
N CYS A 205 -17.48 -5.88 11.71
CA CYS A 205 -17.59 -4.83 10.69
C CYS A 205 -16.77 -5.16 9.44
N VAL A 206 -15.78 -6.05 9.54
CA VAL A 206 -14.96 -6.54 8.44
C VAL A 206 -15.55 -7.83 7.88
N ARG A 207 -16.05 -7.78 6.65
CA ARG A 207 -16.62 -8.93 5.96
C ARG A 207 -15.65 -9.43 4.89
N LEU A 208 -15.14 -10.65 5.08
CA LEU A 208 -14.17 -11.27 4.17
C LEU A 208 -14.87 -12.28 3.27
N VAL A 209 -14.98 -11.95 1.99
CA VAL A 209 -15.52 -12.85 0.93
C VAL A 209 -14.33 -13.50 0.22
N VAL A 210 -14.29 -14.82 0.25
CA VAL A 210 -13.23 -15.62 -0.36
C VAL A 210 -13.76 -16.34 -1.60
N LEU A 211 -13.12 -16.09 -2.73
CA LEU A 211 -13.38 -16.77 -3.99
C LEU A 211 -12.53 -18.04 -4.04
N GLU A 212 -13.17 -19.21 -4.02
CA GLU A 212 -12.48 -20.51 -4.01
C GLU A 212 -12.16 -21.00 -5.43
N GLY A 213 -11.26 -21.98 -5.55
CA GLY A 213 -10.85 -22.55 -6.83
C GLY A 213 -9.88 -21.66 -7.62
N ALA A 214 -10.07 -21.60 -8.93
CA ALA A 214 -9.15 -20.91 -9.84
C ALA A 214 -9.40 -19.39 -9.99
N ALA A 215 -10.10 -18.76 -9.04
CA ALA A 215 -10.34 -17.32 -9.05
C ALA A 215 -9.02 -16.54 -8.93
N THR A 216 -8.94 -15.44 -9.68
CA THR A 216 -7.78 -14.56 -9.74
C THR A 216 -8.06 -13.21 -9.10
N TYR A 217 -7.03 -12.36 -8.99
CA TYR A 217 -7.21 -10.97 -8.55
C TYR A 217 -8.14 -10.17 -9.47
N SER A 218 -8.08 -10.41 -10.80
CA SER A 218 -8.98 -9.76 -11.75
C SER A 218 -10.43 -10.14 -11.52
N ASP A 219 -10.70 -11.36 -11.10
CA ASP A 219 -12.05 -11.84 -10.76
C ASP A 219 -12.56 -11.17 -9.47
N ALA A 220 -11.67 -11.01 -8.49
CA ALA A 220 -12.01 -10.25 -7.28
C ALA A 220 -12.35 -8.77 -7.58
N ILE A 221 -11.65 -8.13 -8.53
CA ILE A 221 -11.99 -6.77 -9.00
C ILE A 221 -13.37 -6.74 -9.64
N ALA A 222 -13.68 -7.67 -10.56
CA ALA A 222 -14.98 -7.72 -11.22
C ALA A 222 -16.14 -7.94 -10.23
N CYS A 223 -15.93 -8.76 -9.19
CA CYS A 223 -16.90 -8.90 -8.10
C CYS A 223 -17.07 -7.61 -7.30
N ALA A 224 -15.95 -6.96 -6.95
CA ALA A 224 -15.97 -5.73 -6.17
C ALA A 224 -16.66 -4.57 -6.90
N ASP A 225 -16.53 -4.48 -8.22
CA ASP A 225 -17.22 -3.48 -9.03
C ASP A 225 -18.74 -3.60 -8.88
N LEU A 226 -19.30 -4.81 -8.95
CA LEU A 226 -20.74 -5.05 -8.74
C LEU A 226 -21.16 -4.80 -7.28
N LEU A 227 -20.35 -5.24 -6.33
CA LEU A 227 -20.65 -5.07 -4.90
C LEU A 227 -20.59 -3.60 -4.47
N SER A 228 -19.75 -2.80 -5.10
CA SER A 228 -19.66 -1.35 -4.85
C SER A 228 -20.90 -0.59 -5.30
N ALA A 229 -21.70 -1.17 -6.21
CA ALA A 229 -22.96 -0.60 -6.66
C ALA A 229 -24.15 -0.90 -5.71
N LEU A 230 -23.97 -1.73 -4.68
CA LEU A 230 -25.01 -2.00 -3.69
C LEU A 230 -25.26 -0.74 -2.83
N PRO A 231 -26.53 -0.50 -2.39
CA PRO A 231 -26.83 0.61 -1.50
C PRO A 231 -25.94 0.62 -0.24
N GLY A 232 -25.40 1.80 0.10
CA GLY A 232 -24.52 1.97 1.25
C GLY A 232 -23.13 1.38 1.10
N HIS A 233 -22.73 0.96 -0.10
CA HIS A 233 -21.39 0.46 -0.43
C HIS A 233 -20.66 1.45 -1.36
N HIS A 234 -19.34 1.46 -1.30
CA HIS A 234 -18.49 2.33 -2.14
C HIS A 234 -17.18 1.63 -2.48
N ALA A 235 -16.73 1.78 -3.73
CA ALA A 235 -15.43 1.26 -4.14
C ALA A 235 -14.29 1.97 -3.38
N GLU A 236 -13.33 1.22 -2.87
CA GLU A 236 -12.11 1.82 -2.28
C GLU A 236 -11.30 2.59 -3.35
N GLY A 237 -11.32 2.13 -4.59
CA GLY A 237 -10.81 2.88 -5.74
C GLY A 237 -9.39 2.54 -6.19
N GLY A 238 -8.62 1.79 -5.44
CA GLY A 238 -7.25 1.40 -5.83
C GLY A 238 -6.34 2.61 -6.07
N ALA A 239 -5.63 2.61 -7.19
CA ALA A 239 -4.72 3.71 -7.55
C ALA A 239 -5.44 5.06 -7.79
N ARG A 240 -6.77 5.08 -8.02
CA ARG A 240 -7.57 6.31 -8.16
C ARG A 240 -7.74 7.04 -6.83
N ASN A 241 -7.68 6.31 -5.70
CA ASN A 241 -7.86 6.89 -4.38
C ASN A 241 -6.64 7.73 -3.97
N ILE A 242 -6.84 9.03 -3.79
CA ILE A 242 -5.78 9.95 -3.35
C ILE A 242 -5.23 9.56 -1.96
N GLY A 243 -6.08 9.11 -1.04
CA GLY A 243 -5.64 8.65 0.29
C GLY A 243 -4.67 7.49 0.21
N ARG A 244 -4.86 6.57 -0.77
CA ARG A 244 -3.93 5.48 -0.99
C ARG A 244 -2.57 5.98 -1.47
N ARG A 245 -2.53 6.87 -2.47
CA ARG A 245 -1.27 7.39 -3.00
C ARG A 245 -0.53 8.26 -2.00
N ASP A 246 -1.23 9.18 -1.33
CA ASP A 246 -0.61 10.07 -0.34
C ASP A 246 -0.13 9.31 0.90
N GLY A 247 -0.89 8.29 1.34
CA GLY A 247 -0.45 7.37 2.40
C GLY A 247 0.85 6.65 2.05
N LEU A 248 0.95 6.07 0.85
CA LEU A 248 2.18 5.45 0.36
C LEU A 248 3.30 6.48 0.12
N GLY A 249 2.97 7.72 -0.21
CA GLY A 249 3.90 8.84 -0.35
C GLY A 249 4.60 9.22 0.94
N THR A 250 4.08 8.83 2.11
CA THR A 250 4.74 9.08 3.41
C THR A 250 6.12 8.45 3.52
N VAL A 251 6.43 7.45 2.71
CA VAL A 251 7.79 6.92 2.57
C VAL A 251 8.77 8.00 2.12
N MET A 252 8.38 8.82 1.14
CA MET A 252 9.20 9.94 0.66
C MET A 252 9.25 11.07 1.68
N LEU A 253 8.14 11.37 2.36
CA LEU A 253 8.10 12.37 3.43
C LEU A 253 9.06 11.99 4.57
N ALA A 254 8.98 10.75 5.05
CA ALA A 254 9.87 10.23 6.08
C ALA A 254 11.35 10.22 5.66
N ALA A 255 11.60 9.93 4.38
CA ALA A 255 12.95 9.99 3.84
C ALA A 255 13.50 11.43 3.80
N ALA A 256 12.71 12.38 3.34
CA ALA A 256 13.12 13.78 3.32
C ALA A 256 13.43 14.30 4.72
N ASP A 257 12.62 13.93 5.73
CA ASP A 257 12.89 14.26 7.14
C ASP A 257 14.23 13.67 7.62
N ALA A 258 14.50 12.40 7.31
CA ALA A 258 15.72 11.70 7.76
C ALA A 258 16.99 12.17 7.04
N LEU A 259 16.87 12.52 5.76
CA LEU A 259 17.97 12.96 4.91
C LEU A 259 18.23 14.48 4.99
N GLY A 260 17.24 15.26 5.42
CA GLY A 260 17.24 16.72 5.35
C GLY A 260 17.10 17.27 3.92
N ARG A 261 16.84 16.42 2.93
CA ARG A 261 16.66 16.72 1.50
C ARG A 261 16.01 15.57 0.77
N LEU A 262 15.59 15.79 -0.47
CA LEU A 262 15.15 14.70 -1.35
C LEU A 262 16.34 13.80 -1.77
N PRO A 263 16.13 12.49 -1.95
CA PRO A 263 17.13 11.60 -2.56
C PRO A 263 17.32 11.95 -4.03
N GLU A 264 18.46 11.57 -4.61
CA GLU A 264 18.71 11.74 -6.05
C GLU A 264 17.99 10.64 -6.86
N THR A 265 17.95 9.44 -6.32
CA THR A 265 17.23 8.29 -6.92
C THR A 265 16.38 7.59 -5.88
N TYR A 266 15.13 7.26 -6.28
CA TYR A 266 14.20 6.44 -5.52
C TYR A 266 13.94 5.12 -6.23
N VAL A 267 14.08 4.01 -5.51
CA VAL A 267 13.95 2.65 -6.05
C VAL A 267 12.84 1.89 -5.35
N GLN A 268 11.89 1.35 -6.11
CA GLN A 268 10.78 0.57 -5.57
C GLN A 268 10.30 -0.51 -6.52
N ALA A 269 10.02 -1.70 -6.01
CA ALA A 269 9.27 -2.72 -6.75
C ALA A 269 7.79 -2.34 -6.89
N VAL A 270 7.23 -2.58 -8.07
CA VAL A 270 5.89 -2.10 -8.43
C VAL A 270 5.04 -3.17 -9.13
N GLY A 271 3.77 -3.29 -8.70
CA GLY A 271 2.71 -3.95 -9.46
C GLY A 271 1.94 -2.93 -10.30
N SER A 272 1.13 -2.09 -9.63
CA SER A 272 0.38 -0.99 -10.27
C SER A 272 1.15 0.32 -10.39
N GLY A 273 2.27 0.47 -9.69
CA GLY A 273 3.00 1.74 -9.58
C GLY A 273 2.44 2.73 -8.56
N THR A 274 1.34 2.41 -7.87
CA THR A 274 0.66 3.34 -6.94
C THR A 274 1.60 3.96 -5.90
N GLY A 275 2.48 3.16 -5.29
CA GLY A 275 3.44 3.65 -4.29
C GLY A 275 4.49 4.59 -4.89
N ALA A 276 4.99 4.28 -6.07
CA ALA A 276 5.96 5.14 -6.76
C ALA A 276 5.33 6.46 -7.24
N ILE A 277 4.07 6.41 -7.71
CA ILE A 277 3.29 7.63 -8.02
C ILE A 277 3.14 8.48 -6.75
N GLY A 278 2.74 7.88 -5.61
CA GLY A 278 2.60 8.58 -4.34
C GLY A 278 3.91 9.20 -3.85
N ALA A 279 5.03 8.47 -3.97
CA ALA A 279 6.36 9.00 -3.64
C ALA A 279 6.76 10.19 -4.52
N HIS A 280 6.44 10.12 -5.83
CA HIS A 280 6.67 11.24 -6.75
C HIS A 280 5.79 12.46 -6.41
N GLU A 281 4.50 12.26 -6.15
CA GLU A 281 3.58 13.32 -5.72
C GLU A 281 4.06 13.98 -4.42
N ALA A 282 4.55 13.18 -3.45
CA ALA A 282 5.15 13.70 -2.21
C ALA A 282 6.44 14.50 -2.47
N ALA A 283 7.34 14.00 -3.34
CA ALA A 283 8.55 14.72 -3.72
C ALA A 283 8.23 16.07 -4.40
N ARG A 284 7.23 16.12 -5.26
CA ARG A 284 6.77 17.38 -5.89
C ARG A 284 6.32 18.43 -4.86
N ARG A 285 5.69 17.99 -3.77
CA ARG A 285 5.23 18.89 -2.69
C ARG A 285 6.37 19.43 -1.84
N LEU A 286 7.42 18.60 -1.66
CA LEU A 286 8.60 18.96 -0.85
C LEU A 286 9.66 19.73 -1.63
N ARG A 287 9.62 19.65 -2.96
CA ARG A 287 10.65 20.21 -3.83
C ARG A 287 10.73 21.73 -3.71
N ALA A 288 11.87 22.24 -3.35
CA ALA A 288 12.17 23.68 -3.43
C ALA A 288 12.29 24.14 -4.90
N ASP A 289 12.11 25.43 -5.14
CA ASP A 289 12.25 26.01 -6.47
C ASP A 289 13.65 25.74 -7.04
N GLY A 290 13.68 25.18 -8.25
CA GLY A 290 14.93 24.82 -8.93
C GLY A 290 15.58 23.50 -8.49
N GLU A 291 15.07 22.82 -7.47
CA GLU A 291 15.54 21.49 -7.07
C GLU A 291 15.07 20.41 -8.05
N ALA A 292 15.91 19.42 -8.35
CA ALA A 292 15.53 18.28 -9.19
C ALA A 292 14.64 17.30 -8.42
N LEU A 293 13.64 16.71 -9.10
CA LEU A 293 12.88 15.60 -8.56
C LEU A 293 13.73 14.32 -8.52
N PRO A 294 13.54 13.44 -7.54
CA PRO A 294 14.17 12.13 -7.51
C PRO A 294 13.89 11.33 -8.78
N ARG A 295 14.91 10.77 -9.38
CA ARG A 295 14.77 9.82 -10.48
C ARG A 295 14.12 8.55 -9.98
N LEU A 296 12.99 8.13 -10.57
CA LEU A 296 12.26 6.93 -10.17
C LEU A 296 12.79 5.70 -10.92
N LEU A 297 13.27 4.70 -10.20
CA LEU A 297 13.57 3.37 -10.72
C LEU A 297 12.49 2.40 -10.23
N MET A 298 11.53 2.10 -11.10
CA MET A 298 10.46 1.15 -10.82
C MET A 298 10.92 -0.25 -11.22
N CYS A 299 10.79 -1.22 -10.31
CA CYS A 299 11.33 -2.57 -10.51
C CYS A 299 10.19 -3.59 -10.65
N GLN A 300 10.31 -4.48 -11.64
CA GLN A 300 9.37 -5.59 -11.86
C GLN A 300 10.08 -6.94 -11.89
N ASN A 301 9.32 -8.01 -11.70
CA ASN A 301 9.80 -9.37 -11.61
C ASN A 301 9.40 -10.17 -12.86
N ALA A 302 10.39 -10.59 -13.66
CA ALA A 302 10.17 -11.57 -14.71
C ALA A 302 9.74 -12.92 -14.08
N PRO A 303 8.86 -13.67 -14.78
CA PRO A 303 8.42 -13.44 -16.15
C PRO A 303 7.24 -12.47 -16.31
N PHE A 304 6.72 -11.88 -15.24
CA PHE A 304 5.55 -11.01 -15.27
C PHE A 304 5.93 -9.53 -15.10
N ALA A 305 6.23 -8.80 -16.20
CA ALA A 305 6.79 -7.45 -16.17
C ALA A 305 6.05 -6.46 -17.08
N ARG A 306 4.73 -6.33 -16.94
CA ARG A 306 3.85 -5.54 -17.83
C ARG A 306 4.22 -4.06 -17.96
N LEU A 307 4.68 -3.41 -16.89
CA LEU A 307 5.11 -2.01 -16.94
C LEU A 307 6.46 -1.89 -17.65
N TYR A 308 7.37 -2.84 -17.45
CA TYR A 308 8.65 -2.89 -18.17
C TYR A 308 8.43 -3.01 -19.67
N ASP A 309 7.57 -3.95 -20.10
CA ASP A 309 7.23 -4.15 -21.51
C ASP A 309 6.61 -2.89 -22.11
N ALA A 310 5.63 -2.30 -21.41
CA ALA A 310 4.98 -1.06 -21.85
C ALA A 310 5.94 0.12 -21.97
N TRP A 311 6.89 0.25 -21.03
CA TRP A 311 7.90 1.31 -21.05
C TRP A 311 8.90 1.15 -22.17
N ARG A 312 9.34 -0.11 -22.46
CA ARG A 312 10.30 -0.42 -23.54
C ARG A 312 9.71 -0.34 -24.94
N CYS A 313 8.40 -0.54 -25.09
CA CYS A 313 7.69 -0.37 -26.35
C CYS A 313 7.48 1.12 -26.68
N THR A 314 8.55 1.88 -26.71
CA THR A 314 8.69 3.29 -27.11
C THR A 314 7.45 3.95 -27.74
N GLY A 315 6.67 4.68 -26.94
CA GLY A 315 5.70 5.68 -27.41
C GLY A 315 4.39 5.17 -28.02
N ALA A 316 4.29 3.95 -28.47
CA ALA A 316 3.02 3.34 -28.79
C ALA A 316 2.37 2.89 -27.47
N ALA A 317 1.17 3.41 -27.16
CA ALA A 317 0.31 2.70 -26.20
C ALA A 317 0.34 1.22 -26.63
N PRO A 318 0.64 0.29 -25.69
CA PRO A 318 0.48 -1.11 -26.04
C PRO A 318 -0.93 -1.21 -26.59
N ALA A 319 -1.04 -1.51 -27.89
CA ALA A 319 -2.33 -1.76 -28.50
C ALA A 319 -2.99 -2.71 -27.48
N HIS A 320 -4.21 -2.38 -27.04
CA HIS A 320 -5.03 -3.30 -26.28
C HIS A 320 -5.20 -4.55 -27.15
N ARG A 321 -4.12 -5.31 -27.26
CA ARG A 321 -4.25 -6.69 -27.64
C ARG A 321 -4.84 -7.31 -26.40
N ASP A 322 -6.17 -7.48 -26.47
CA ASP A 322 -6.91 -8.42 -25.63
C ASP A 322 -6.23 -9.80 -25.74
N ARG A 323 -5.07 -9.92 -25.15
CA ARG A 323 -4.52 -11.19 -24.70
C ARG A 323 -5.08 -11.48 -23.32
N ASP A 324 -6.43 -11.45 -23.22
CA ASP A 324 -7.18 -12.14 -22.17
C ASP A 324 -7.10 -13.68 -22.37
N ARG A 325 -6.23 -14.15 -23.26
CA ARG A 325 -5.87 -15.54 -23.29
C ARG A 325 -4.83 -15.74 -22.18
N ASP A 326 -5.31 -16.25 -21.05
CA ASP A 326 -4.50 -17.12 -20.18
C ASP A 326 -3.96 -18.23 -21.10
N SER A 327 -2.81 -17.98 -21.75
CA SER A 327 -2.12 -19.05 -22.43
C SER A 327 -1.67 -20.01 -21.34
N GLU A 328 -1.86 -21.29 -21.55
CA GLU A 328 -1.34 -22.34 -20.66
C GLU A 328 0.16 -22.14 -20.34
N SER A 329 0.90 -21.51 -21.27
CA SER A 329 2.30 -21.10 -21.10
C SER A 329 2.52 -20.01 -20.04
N ASP A 330 1.52 -19.16 -19.70
CA ASP A 330 1.65 -18.17 -18.63
C ASP A 330 1.51 -18.80 -17.22
N ARG A 331 1.09 -20.06 -17.13
CA ARG A 331 0.97 -20.80 -15.86
C ARG A 331 2.27 -21.48 -15.43
N GLU A 332 3.20 -21.73 -16.34
CA GLU A 332 4.44 -22.46 -16.03
C GLU A 332 5.55 -21.60 -15.43
N LEU A 333 5.47 -20.27 -15.56
CA LEU A 333 6.50 -19.34 -15.09
C LEU A 333 5.89 -18.32 -14.13
N GLU A 334 5.70 -18.72 -12.87
CA GLU A 334 5.21 -17.81 -11.84
C GLU A 334 6.34 -16.89 -11.32
N PRO A 335 6.11 -15.55 -11.24
CA PRO A 335 7.04 -14.66 -10.59
C PRO A 335 7.09 -14.95 -9.08
N LEU A 336 8.28 -14.82 -8.49
CA LEU A 336 8.49 -14.95 -7.05
C LEU A 336 7.61 -13.93 -6.28
N ALA A 337 7.60 -12.69 -6.76
CA ALA A 337 6.85 -11.59 -6.18
C ALA A 337 5.42 -11.53 -6.75
N ARG A 338 4.56 -12.49 -6.37
CA ARG A 338 3.17 -12.58 -6.84
C ARG A 338 2.36 -11.32 -6.55
N GLU A 339 2.68 -10.58 -5.50
CA GLU A 339 2.06 -9.29 -5.15
C GLU A 339 2.30 -8.19 -6.18
N LEU A 340 3.28 -8.36 -7.07
CA LEU A 340 3.56 -7.42 -8.16
C LEU A 340 2.79 -7.74 -9.45
N THR A 341 2.05 -8.83 -9.51
CA THR A 341 1.28 -9.23 -10.70
C THR A 341 0.03 -8.39 -10.87
N ASN A 342 0.13 -7.31 -11.63
CA ASN A 342 -1.00 -6.50 -12.06
C ASN A 342 -1.15 -6.60 -13.58
N ARG A 343 -2.24 -7.21 -14.04
CA ARG A 343 -2.50 -7.42 -15.47
C ARG A 343 -2.86 -6.12 -16.22
N ARG A 344 -3.41 -5.11 -15.51
CA ARG A 344 -3.86 -3.83 -16.07
C ARG A 344 -3.30 -2.65 -15.25
N PRO A 345 -1.97 -2.46 -15.22
CA PRO A 345 -1.39 -1.33 -14.52
C PRO A 345 -1.81 -0.02 -15.20
N PRO A 346 -1.99 1.09 -14.44
CA PRO A 346 -2.44 2.38 -14.98
C PRO A 346 -1.31 3.11 -15.71
N PHE A 347 -0.76 2.49 -16.75
CA PHE A 347 0.43 3.00 -17.46
C PHE A 347 0.14 4.31 -18.20
N THR A 348 -0.96 4.37 -18.96
CA THR A 348 -1.32 5.52 -19.81
C THR A 348 -2.28 6.51 -19.16
N VAL A 349 -2.76 6.23 -17.96
CA VAL A 349 -3.62 7.16 -17.19
C VAL A 349 -2.84 8.45 -16.92
N ARG A 350 -3.41 9.61 -17.18
CA ARG A 350 -2.77 10.91 -16.90
C ARG A 350 -2.49 11.08 -15.41
N GLY A 351 -1.28 11.52 -15.07
CA GLY A 351 -0.75 11.49 -13.71
C GLY A 351 -0.35 10.09 -13.22
N GLY A 352 -0.37 9.10 -14.11
CA GLY A 352 0.02 7.72 -13.84
C GLY A 352 1.49 7.42 -14.10
N VAL A 353 1.81 6.12 -14.25
CA VAL A 353 3.19 5.60 -14.31
C VAL A 353 4.04 6.27 -15.39
N ARG A 354 3.51 6.39 -16.62
CA ARG A 354 4.25 7.00 -17.74
C ARG A 354 4.60 8.47 -17.46
N ASP A 355 3.65 9.22 -16.95
CA ASP A 355 3.83 10.65 -16.69
C ASP A 355 4.89 10.89 -15.59
N VAL A 356 4.82 10.14 -14.48
CA VAL A 356 5.78 10.31 -13.37
C VAL A 356 7.20 9.81 -13.75
N LEU A 357 7.32 8.76 -14.57
CA LEU A 357 8.62 8.34 -15.11
C LEU A 357 9.21 9.39 -16.04
N THR A 358 8.39 9.97 -16.92
CA THR A 358 8.83 11.02 -17.84
C THR A 358 9.29 12.27 -17.08
N GLU A 359 8.50 12.72 -16.08
CA GLU A 359 8.81 13.91 -15.29
C GLU A 359 10.06 13.74 -14.42
N SER A 360 10.27 12.54 -13.87
CA SER A 360 11.43 12.25 -13.00
C SER A 360 12.69 11.84 -13.75
N GLY A 361 12.66 11.69 -15.09
CA GLY A 361 13.73 11.07 -15.85
C GLY A 361 13.99 9.61 -15.42
N GLY A 362 12.93 8.93 -14.95
CA GLY A 362 12.98 7.59 -14.41
C GLY A 362 13.09 6.48 -15.45
N ASP A 363 13.11 5.25 -14.96
CA ASP A 363 13.16 4.04 -15.80
C ASP A 363 12.38 2.89 -15.12
N VAL A 364 12.04 1.87 -15.91
CA VAL A 364 11.54 0.60 -15.40
C VAL A 364 12.61 -0.47 -15.56
N LEU A 365 12.97 -1.13 -14.48
CA LEU A 365 13.92 -2.22 -14.42
C LEU A 365 13.18 -3.56 -14.26
N CYS A 366 13.81 -4.63 -14.72
CA CYS A 366 13.26 -5.98 -14.59
C CYS A 366 14.34 -6.92 -14.09
N THR A 367 14.00 -7.79 -13.14
CA THR A 367 14.90 -8.82 -12.62
C THR A 367 14.18 -10.15 -12.52
N ASP A 368 14.92 -11.25 -12.50
CA ASP A 368 14.38 -12.60 -12.40
C ASP A 368 14.24 -13.10 -10.95
N ASN A 369 13.63 -14.28 -10.79
CA ASN A 369 13.40 -14.89 -9.49
C ASN A 369 14.71 -15.25 -8.76
N VAL A 370 15.74 -15.67 -9.50
CA VAL A 370 17.02 -16.08 -8.91
C VAL A 370 17.74 -14.90 -8.30
N ALA A 371 17.81 -13.78 -9.03
CA ALA A 371 18.42 -12.55 -8.55
C ALA A 371 17.63 -11.98 -7.36
N ALA A 372 16.29 -12.03 -7.40
CA ALA A 372 15.45 -11.58 -6.29
C ALA A 372 15.69 -12.40 -5.02
N LEU A 373 15.75 -13.72 -5.12
CA LEU A 373 16.06 -14.62 -3.98
C LEU A 373 17.46 -14.34 -3.41
N ALA A 374 18.45 -14.18 -4.28
CA ALA A 374 19.82 -13.84 -3.84
C ALA A 374 19.87 -12.48 -3.12
N ALA A 375 19.09 -11.50 -3.58
CA ALA A 375 19.01 -10.20 -2.94
C ALA A 375 18.28 -10.26 -1.57
N MET A 376 17.26 -11.09 -1.42
CA MET A 376 16.62 -11.35 -0.12
C MET A 376 17.61 -11.94 0.88
N ALA A 377 18.34 -12.98 0.48
CA ALA A 377 19.38 -13.61 1.31
C ALA A 377 20.50 -12.62 1.66
N LEU A 378 20.95 -11.79 0.72
CA LEU A 378 21.93 -10.74 0.98
C LEU A 378 21.44 -9.72 2.00
N PHE A 379 20.18 -9.27 1.89
CA PHE A 379 19.62 -8.32 2.85
C PHE A 379 19.56 -8.91 4.26
N GLU A 380 19.09 -10.15 4.38
CA GLU A 380 19.02 -10.86 5.67
C GLU A 380 20.42 -11.09 6.26
N GLU A 381 21.40 -11.49 5.45
CA GLU A 381 22.81 -11.66 5.89
C GLU A 381 23.38 -10.34 6.44
N VAL A 382 23.13 -9.23 5.76
CA VAL A 382 23.78 -7.95 6.05
C VAL A 382 23.04 -7.17 7.14
N GLU A 383 21.72 -7.11 7.08
CA GLU A 383 20.88 -6.30 7.96
C GLU A 383 20.27 -7.11 9.12
N GLY A 384 20.19 -8.44 9.00
CA GLY A 384 19.72 -9.34 10.06
C GLY A 384 18.19 -9.46 10.16
N ILE A 385 17.48 -9.14 9.10
CA ILE A 385 16.01 -9.21 9.02
C ILE A 385 15.57 -9.65 7.62
N ASP A 386 14.52 -10.47 7.55
CA ASP A 386 13.90 -10.91 6.30
C ASP A 386 13.18 -9.77 5.57
N ILE A 387 13.13 -9.85 4.23
CA ILE A 387 12.33 -8.95 3.40
C ILE A 387 11.38 -9.71 2.47
N GLU A 388 10.29 -9.07 2.08
CA GLU A 388 9.30 -9.61 1.14
C GLU A 388 9.89 -9.76 -0.28
N PRO A 389 9.38 -10.71 -1.10
CA PRO A 389 9.86 -10.92 -2.47
C PRO A 389 9.91 -9.64 -3.31
N GLY A 390 8.88 -8.78 -3.23
CA GLY A 390 8.88 -7.50 -3.93
C GLY A 390 10.05 -6.61 -3.53
N ALA A 391 10.42 -6.57 -2.25
CA ALA A 391 11.60 -5.81 -1.79
C ALA A 391 12.90 -6.43 -2.32
N GLY A 392 12.99 -7.77 -2.39
CA GLY A 392 14.10 -8.48 -3.02
C GLY A 392 14.27 -8.12 -4.50
N VAL A 393 13.16 -7.99 -5.24
CA VAL A 393 13.14 -7.52 -6.64
C VAL A 393 13.75 -6.12 -6.75
N ALA A 394 13.37 -5.19 -5.86
CA ALA A 394 13.91 -3.82 -5.89
C ALA A 394 15.42 -3.78 -5.60
N LEU A 395 15.88 -4.54 -4.61
CA LEU A 395 17.30 -4.63 -4.26
C LEU A 395 18.12 -5.28 -5.37
N ALA A 396 17.66 -6.38 -5.97
CA ALA A 396 18.32 -7.04 -7.08
C ALA A 396 18.49 -6.11 -8.29
N ALA A 397 17.41 -5.44 -8.69
CA ALA A 397 17.40 -4.51 -9.79
C ALA A 397 18.32 -3.29 -9.53
N LEU A 398 18.35 -2.77 -8.29
CA LEU A 398 19.30 -1.72 -7.89
C LEU A 398 20.74 -2.19 -8.00
N ALA A 399 21.08 -3.34 -7.43
CA ALA A 399 22.44 -3.89 -7.49
C ALA A 399 22.92 -4.10 -8.93
N GLU A 400 22.04 -4.53 -9.82
CA GLU A 400 22.33 -4.64 -11.24
C GLU A 400 22.53 -3.28 -11.90
N ALA A 401 21.68 -2.30 -11.59
CA ALA A 401 21.79 -0.94 -12.12
C ALA A 401 23.11 -0.26 -11.70
N VAL A 402 23.59 -0.51 -10.48
CA VAL A 402 24.91 -0.05 -10.00
C VAL A 402 26.05 -0.73 -10.78
N ARG A 403 26.01 -2.07 -10.89
CA ARG A 403 27.02 -2.82 -11.66
C ARG A 403 27.09 -2.39 -13.14
N ALA A 404 25.95 -2.05 -13.71
CA ALA A 404 25.86 -1.56 -15.09
C ALA A 404 26.20 -0.06 -15.25
N GLY A 405 26.59 0.64 -14.18
CA GLY A 405 26.91 2.07 -14.21
C GLY A 405 25.71 3.00 -14.44
N ARG A 406 24.47 2.49 -14.32
CA ARG A 406 23.23 3.29 -14.45
C ARG A 406 22.90 4.09 -13.19
N VAL A 407 23.41 3.67 -12.06
CA VAL A 407 23.39 4.37 -10.78
C VAL A 407 24.85 4.58 -10.35
N ARG A 408 25.25 5.82 -10.11
CA ARG A 408 26.60 6.14 -9.72
C ARG A 408 26.87 5.72 -8.27
N ARG A 409 28.13 5.41 -7.96
CA ARG A 409 28.57 5.00 -6.63
C ARG A 409 28.28 6.04 -5.54
N ASP A 410 28.43 7.31 -5.86
CA ASP A 410 28.25 8.46 -4.97
C ASP A 410 26.83 9.01 -4.94
N GLU A 411 25.91 8.43 -5.71
CA GLU A 411 24.54 8.87 -5.83
C GLU A 411 23.75 8.62 -4.51
N LEU A 412 22.96 9.59 -4.09
CA LEU A 412 22.10 9.47 -2.91
C LEU A 412 20.86 8.67 -3.28
N VAL A 413 20.87 7.40 -2.92
CA VAL A 413 19.80 6.45 -3.27
C VAL A 413 18.92 6.14 -2.07
N LEU A 414 17.60 6.23 -2.25
CA LEU A 414 16.60 5.68 -1.33
C LEU A 414 16.00 4.39 -1.91
N LEU A 415 16.29 3.28 -1.26
CA LEU A 415 15.66 1.98 -1.56
C LEU A 415 14.45 1.77 -0.66
N ASN A 416 13.28 1.65 -1.25
CA ASN A 416 12.05 1.33 -0.53
C ASN A 416 11.89 -0.19 -0.36
N ILE A 417 12.16 -0.68 0.83
CA ILE A 417 11.81 -2.03 1.28
C ILE A 417 10.33 -2.02 1.66
N THR A 418 9.49 -2.44 0.71
CA THR A 418 8.03 -2.33 0.79
C THR A 418 7.38 -3.30 1.78
N GLY A 419 8.14 -4.27 2.27
CA GLY A 419 7.72 -5.21 3.29
C GLY A 419 8.87 -6.08 3.79
N GLY A 420 8.79 -6.51 5.05
CA GLY A 420 9.78 -7.39 5.68
C GLY A 420 9.52 -7.62 7.15
N GLY A 421 10.30 -8.53 7.75
CA GLY A 421 10.19 -8.88 9.16
C GLY A 421 9.03 -9.81 9.50
N ARG A 422 8.51 -10.58 8.53
CA ARG A 422 7.42 -11.54 8.78
C ARG A 422 7.84 -12.70 9.65
N ALA A 423 9.03 -13.23 9.41
CA ALA A 423 9.57 -14.31 10.24
C ALA A 423 9.73 -13.82 11.69
N ARG A 424 10.26 -12.61 11.86
CA ARG A 424 10.39 -11.96 13.16
C ARG A 424 9.04 -11.70 13.82
N GLN A 425 8.05 -11.19 13.10
CA GLN A 425 6.72 -10.96 13.64
C GLN A 425 6.04 -12.26 14.07
N ALA A 426 6.15 -13.32 13.27
CA ALA A 426 5.58 -14.64 13.60
C ALA A 426 6.26 -15.28 14.83
N HIS A 427 7.54 -14.97 15.08
CA HIS A 427 8.25 -15.37 16.28
C HIS A 427 7.77 -14.59 17.52
N ASP A 428 7.57 -13.28 17.38
CA ASP A 428 7.27 -12.39 18.50
C ASP A 428 5.78 -12.38 18.90
N LEU A 429 4.87 -12.66 17.95
CA LEU A 429 3.42 -12.52 18.13
C LEU A 429 2.66 -13.80 17.77
N PRO A 430 1.68 -14.21 18.58
CA PRO A 430 0.74 -15.25 18.18
C PRO A 430 -0.17 -14.71 17.07
N LEU A 431 -0.10 -15.29 15.87
CA LEU A 431 -0.93 -14.90 14.72
C LEU A 431 -1.91 -15.99 14.37
N ILE A 432 -3.19 -15.67 14.32
CA ILE A 432 -4.28 -16.55 13.92
C ILE A 432 -4.76 -16.23 12.51
N PRO A 433 -5.17 -17.22 11.70
CA PRO A 433 -5.77 -16.99 10.39
C PRO A 433 -7.07 -16.18 10.51
N ALA A 434 -7.36 -15.34 9.51
CA ALA A 434 -8.65 -14.67 9.41
C ALA A 434 -9.75 -15.68 9.07
N GLU A 435 -10.89 -15.56 9.73
CA GLU A 435 -12.09 -16.33 9.43
C GLU A 435 -12.89 -15.65 8.31
N PRO A 436 -13.14 -16.32 7.16
CA PRO A 436 -13.98 -15.78 6.11
C PRO A 436 -15.43 -15.62 6.56
N TRP A 437 -16.01 -14.44 6.29
CA TRP A 437 -17.44 -14.22 6.46
C TRP A 437 -18.26 -15.04 5.44
N LEU A 438 -17.72 -15.21 4.21
CA LEU A 438 -18.36 -15.98 3.14
C LEU A 438 -17.30 -16.65 2.26
N ARG A 439 -17.46 -17.95 1.97
CA ARG A 439 -16.70 -18.67 0.96
C ARG A 439 -17.60 -18.94 -0.24
N VAL A 440 -17.14 -18.63 -1.42
CA VAL A 440 -17.90 -18.79 -2.65
C VAL A 440 -17.09 -19.65 -3.63
N PRO A 441 -17.56 -20.84 -4.00
CA PRO A 441 -16.99 -21.58 -5.11
C PRO A 441 -17.06 -20.74 -6.38
N TRP A 442 -15.92 -20.62 -7.10
CA TRP A 442 -15.85 -19.78 -8.28
C TRP A 442 -16.38 -20.51 -9.52
N PRO A 443 -17.54 -20.12 -10.09
CA PRO A 443 -18.14 -20.83 -11.22
C PRO A 443 -17.53 -20.43 -12.58
N GLY A 444 -16.56 -19.52 -12.61
CA GLY A 444 -15.97 -18.97 -13.83
C GLY A 444 -16.29 -17.49 -14.02
N ARG A 445 -15.64 -16.88 -15.02
CA ARG A 445 -15.67 -15.41 -15.21
C ARG A 445 -17.02 -14.86 -15.68
N ASP A 446 -17.74 -15.62 -16.50
CA ASP A 446 -18.97 -15.13 -17.12
C ASP A 446 -20.09 -14.95 -16.11
N GLU A 447 -20.26 -15.88 -15.19
CA GLU A 447 -21.31 -15.91 -14.20
C GLU A 447 -20.84 -15.49 -12.79
N GLY A 448 -19.55 -15.69 -12.49
CA GLY A 448 -18.97 -15.54 -11.17
C GLY A 448 -19.23 -14.20 -10.50
N PRO A 449 -18.97 -13.06 -11.13
CA PRO A 449 -19.17 -11.76 -10.49
C PRO A 449 -20.62 -11.52 -10.06
N ARG A 450 -21.60 -11.88 -10.89
CA ARG A 450 -23.03 -11.76 -10.57
C ARG A 450 -23.43 -12.73 -9.47
N HIS A 451 -23.00 -13.99 -9.58
CA HIS A 451 -23.26 -15.02 -8.58
C HIS A 451 -22.76 -14.61 -7.18
N VAL A 452 -21.54 -14.08 -7.08
CA VAL A 452 -20.97 -13.57 -5.84
C VAL A 452 -21.78 -12.39 -5.31
N ALA A 453 -22.14 -11.43 -6.17
CA ALA A 453 -22.92 -10.26 -5.78
C ALA A 453 -24.29 -10.65 -5.21
N ASP A 454 -24.97 -11.60 -5.86
CA ASP A 454 -26.28 -12.11 -5.42
C ASP A 454 -26.20 -12.86 -4.07
N LEU A 455 -25.13 -13.66 -3.86
CA LEU A 455 -24.93 -14.36 -2.59
C LEU A 455 -24.65 -13.38 -1.44
N VAL A 456 -23.80 -12.39 -1.69
CA VAL A 456 -23.48 -11.35 -0.71
C VAL A 456 -24.72 -10.54 -0.37
N ALA A 457 -25.50 -10.08 -1.38
CA ALA A 457 -26.72 -9.30 -1.18
C ALA A 457 -27.74 -10.07 -0.34
N ARG A 458 -28.01 -11.35 -0.66
CA ARG A 458 -28.90 -12.22 0.12
C ARG A 458 -28.45 -12.38 1.57
N ARG A 459 -27.15 -12.57 1.80
CA ARG A 459 -26.61 -12.73 3.16
C ARG A 459 -26.70 -11.43 3.96
N LEU A 460 -26.50 -10.28 3.33
CA LEU A 460 -26.69 -8.96 3.95
C LEU A 460 -28.15 -8.72 4.36
N THR A 461 -29.09 -9.06 3.49
CA THR A 461 -30.55 -8.94 3.77
C THR A 461 -30.98 -9.87 4.90
N GLY A 462 -30.50 -11.11 4.90
CA GLY A 462 -30.77 -12.07 5.98
C GLY A 462 -30.23 -11.64 7.35
N LEU A 463 -29.12 -10.92 7.40
CA LEU A 463 -28.61 -10.32 8.64
C LEU A 463 -29.45 -9.15 9.12
N ALA A 464 -29.96 -8.32 8.21
CA ALA A 464 -30.85 -7.19 8.56
C ALA A 464 -32.14 -7.68 9.20
N THR A 465 -32.80 -8.68 8.61
CA THR A 465 -34.07 -9.27 9.16
C THR A 465 -33.83 -9.97 10.50
N ALA A 466 -32.69 -10.64 10.70
CA ALA A 466 -32.38 -11.28 11.99
C ALA A 466 -32.14 -10.25 13.11
N THR A 467 -31.55 -9.10 12.77
CA THR A 467 -31.30 -8.01 13.75
C THR A 467 -32.58 -7.27 14.12
N GLU A 468 -33.53 -7.10 13.18
CA GLU A 468 -34.83 -6.50 13.44
C GLU A 468 -35.72 -7.44 14.29
N ALA A 469 -35.63 -8.75 14.07
CA ALA A 469 -36.39 -9.75 14.85
C ALA A 469 -35.84 -9.94 16.28
N ALA A 470 -34.61 -9.50 16.56
CA ALA A 470 -33.99 -9.59 17.88
C ALA A 470 -34.13 -8.30 18.73
N ARG A 471 -34.77 -7.26 18.19
CA ARG A 471 -35.15 -6.01 18.88
C ARG A 471 -36.61 -6.03 19.27
#